data_e9c19c12bbfa878bdbc64525efbf7c02
#
_entry.id   e9c19c12bbfa878bdbc64525efbf7c02
#
_cell.length_a   1.000
_cell.length_b   1.000
_cell.length_c   1.000
_cell.angle_alpha   90.00
_cell.angle_beta   90.00
_cell.angle_gamma   90.00
#
_symmetry.space_group_name_H-M   'P 1'
#
loop_
_entity.id
_entity.type
_entity.pdbx_description
1 polymer ?
#
loop_
_entity_poly.entity_id
_entity_poly.type
_entity_poly.pdbx_seq_one_letter_code
_entity_poly.pdbx_strand_id
1 'polypeptide(L)'
;MTTVRTRFAPSPTGYLHIGGVRTALFCYLFAKKNCGQFILRIDDTDQQRNVEEALAPILDGLRWLGIQWDEGPLVGGPYTPYYQSQRLEKYQAAVDRLIAEGNAYYDYALPEELQAERDAALQAKTTFVYSRRFMATTEQERAQFEAQGRKAVVRLKMPRTGKLVIDDLIRGEVTFDWAMEQDHVIQRADGSCLYHLANVVDDYEFGITHVIRAEEHLSNTPRQIFIAHSLGYELPRYAHLPFVAEPQNKTKLSKRKLDKYLKNRDFAKLVEHGKRIADRVGLQTEADGFNPVIVDFYRQVGYLPEAIDNYIALLGWALDDKAEYFMKDDLIELFTLDRVNKAPASFDPAKLFAFQEKHMLQLPLENKYSRVLRYLLAANLVASDGVASTVFTDLPDEMPINIMLSMPGCPELSPGQVRTTIEKLIVAAGDRIKVSGDILDFADFFASDTDFPIDEKVWDKRIVQDANAAALLKELQERFAAIPEDKFTAAETEALLHAFMEEKELKPAQIIHALRVVTTGKGVGLGMFEALEILGRARTLKRFETALAKIA
;
A
#
# COMPACT_ATOMS: atom_id res chain seq x y z
N MET A 1 19.37 -0.71 30.27
CA MET A 1 19.11 -1.40 28.98
C MET A 1 19.21 -0.35 27.89
N THR A 2 19.95 -0.62 26.83
CA THR A 2 20.04 0.29 25.68
C THR A 2 18.67 0.35 25.00
N THR A 3 18.18 1.56 24.69
CA THR A 3 16.91 1.75 23.97
C THR A 3 16.96 1.03 22.62
N VAL A 4 15.96 0.24 22.29
CA VAL A 4 15.86 -0.43 20.97
C VAL A 4 15.70 0.63 19.88
N ARG A 5 16.55 0.57 18.86
CA ARG A 5 16.51 1.47 17.71
C ARG A 5 16.55 0.64 16.42
N THR A 6 15.50 0.74 15.64
CA THR A 6 15.39 0.11 14.32
C THR A 6 15.32 1.17 13.24
N ARG A 7 15.53 0.77 11.99
CA ARG A 7 15.39 1.69 10.86
C ARG A 7 14.77 1.01 9.64
N PHE A 8 14.02 1.81 8.89
CA PHE A 8 13.72 1.54 7.49
C PHE A 8 14.53 2.52 6.64
N ALA A 9 15.22 2.00 5.63
CA ALA A 9 16.18 2.77 4.84
C ALA A 9 15.92 2.57 3.32
N PRO A 10 14.82 3.12 2.79
CA PRO A 10 14.49 2.98 1.39
C PRO A 10 15.39 3.85 0.51
N SER A 11 15.75 3.31 -0.68
CA SER A 11 16.23 4.15 -1.76
C SER A 11 15.04 4.85 -2.44
N PRO A 12 15.15 6.13 -2.85
CA PRO A 12 14.08 6.85 -3.51
C PRO A 12 13.87 6.31 -4.94
N THR A 13 13.10 5.24 -5.06
CA THR A 13 12.81 4.56 -6.34
C THR A 13 11.33 4.65 -6.75
N GLY A 14 10.58 5.57 -6.14
CA GLY A 14 9.15 5.75 -6.36
C GLY A 14 8.29 4.99 -5.34
N TYR A 15 7.15 4.51 -5.77
CA TYR A 15 6.12 3.94 -4.92
C TYR A 15 6.57 2.81 -3.99
N LEU A 16 5.95 2.76 -2.81
CA LEU A 16 6.23 1.81 -1.75
C LEU A 16 5.69 0.42 -2.10
N HIS A 17 6.60 -0.54 -2.26
CA HIS A 17 6.30 -1.93 -2.61
C HIS A 17 5.90 -2.75 -1.36
N ILE A 18 4.96 -3.69 -1.49
CA ILE A 18 4.48 -4.58 -0.40
C ILE A 18 5.62 -5.19 0.43
N GLY A 19 6.69 -5.67 -0.24
CA GLY A 19 7.86 -6.21 0.47
C GLY A 19 8.63 -5.17 1.30
N GLY A 20 8.70 -3.92 0.82
CA GLY A 20 9.28 -2.79 1.56
C GLY A 20 8.42 -2.41 2.76
N VAL A 21 7.10 -2.33 2.56
CA VAL A 21 6.13 -2.07 3.65
C VAL A 21 6.25 -3.10 4.75
N ARG A 22 6.34 -4.39 4.41
CA ARG A 22 6.51 -5.43 5.42
C ARG A 22 7.76 -5.22 6.25
N THR A 23 8.87 -4.85 5.62
CA THR A 23 10.11 -4.56 6.34
C THR A 23 9.94 -3.35 7.25
N ALA A 24 9.32 -2.26 6.76
CA ALA A 24 9.05 -1.06 7.55
C ALA A 24 8.12 -1.37 8.73
N LEU A 25 7.04 -2.11 8.50
CA LEU A 25 6.08 -2.51 9.53
C LEU A 25 6.76 -3.35 10.63
N PHE A 26 7.60 -4.34 10.26
CA PHE A 26 8.29 -5.18 11.25
C PHE A 26 9.32 -4.39 12.06
N CYS A 27 10.05 -3.47 11.44
CA CYS A 27 10.92 -2.53 12.14
C CYS A 27 10.13 -1.67 13.13
N TYR A 28 9.01 -1.10 12.69
CA TYR A 28 8.12 -0.28 13.49
C TYR A 28 7.53 -1.05 14.68
N LEU A 29 6.91 -2.21 14.43
CA LEU A 29 6.30 -3.04 15.47
C LEU A 29 7.32 -3.47 16.52
N PHE A 30 8.51 -3.90 16.08
CA PHE A 30 9.57 -4.32 17.00
C PHE A 30 10.08 -3.15 17.85
N ALA A 31 10.27 -1.97 17.27
CA ALA A 31 10.67 -0.78 18.02
C ALA A 31 9.60 -0.39 19.04
N LYS A 32 8.33 -0.26 18.62
CA LYS A 32 7.24 0.18 19.49
C LYS A 32 6.95 -0.78 20.63
N LYS A 33 6.96 -2.09 20.37
CA LYS A 33 6.84 -3.11 21.43
C LYS A 33 7.90 -2.97 22.52
N ASN A 34 9.12 -2.62 22.15
CA ASN A 34 10.23 -2.48 23.08
C ASN A 34 10.37 -1.04 23.63
N CYS A 35 9.36 -0.20 23.50
CA CYS A 35 9.39 1.21 23.90
C CYS A 35 10.60 1.95 23.30
N GLY A 36 11.02 1.53 22.11
CA GLY A 36 12.17 2.03 21.37
C GLY A 36 11.79 3.05 20.31
N GLN A 37 12.71 3.28 19.37
CA GLN A 37 12.56 4.26 18.31
C GLN A 37 12.65 3.62 16.93
N PHE A 38 11.78 4.05 16.02
CA PHE A 38 11.78 3.68 14.61
C PHE A 38 12.29 4.86 13.78
N ILE A 39 13.39 4.67 13.08
CA ILE A 39 14.08 5.69 12.30
C ILE A 39 13.80 5.50 10.81
N LEU A 40 13.50 6.59 10.10
CA LEU A 40 13.46 6.61 8.65
C LEU A 40 14.73 7.28 8.12
N ARG A 41 15.52 6.54 7.34
CA ARG A 41 16.70 7.06 6.62
C ARG A 41 16.47 6.94 5.13
N ILE A 42 16.93 7.91 4.35
CA ILE A 42 16.87 7.89 2.89
C ILE A 42 18.23 7.53 2.33
N ASP A 43 18.30 6.35 1.67
CA ASP A 43 19.54 5.86 1.06
C ASP A 43 19.60 6.35 -0.40
N ASP A 44 19.97 7.64 -0.58
CA ASP A 44 19.99 8.41 -1.82
C ASP A 44 21.42 8.68 -2.34
N THR A 45 22.32 7.74 -2.15
CA THR A 45 23.72 7.84 -2.63
C THR A 45 23.83 7.91 -4.15
N ASP A 46 22.81 7.51 -4.90
CA ASP A 46 22.73 7.60 -6.36
C ASP A 46 22.02 8.89 -6.77
N GLN A 47 22.79 9.97 -6.94
CA GLN A 47 22.30 11.32 -7.23
C GLN A 47 21.71 11.51 -8.65
N GLN A 48 21.74 10.51 -9.52
CA GLN A 48 21.19 10.62 -10.88
C GLN A 48 19.66 10.59 -10.95
N ARG A 49 18.97 10.45 -9.81
CA ARG A 49 17.51 10.37 -9.73
C ARG A 49 16.94 11.62 -9.09
N ASN A 50 15.78 12.06 -9.55
CA ASN A 50 15.01 13.11 -8.89
C ASN A 50 14.47 12.57 -7.54
N VAL A 51 15.23 12.82 -6.48
CA VAL A 51 15.01 12.24 -5.15
C VAL A 51 13.68 12.72 -4.55
N GLU A 52 13.33 13.97 -4.77
CA GLU A 52 12.18 14.62 -4.13
C GLU A 52 10.84 14.06 -4.63
N GLU A 53 10.68 13.92 -5.95
CA GLU A 53 9.47 13.34 -6.56
C GLU A 53 9.31 11.84 -6.24
N ALA A 54 10.43 11.11 -6.15
CA ALA A 54 10.41 9.68 -5.84
C ALA A 54 10.20 9.38 -4.35
N LEU A 55 10.45 10.35 -3.47
CA LEU A 55 10.33 10.19 -2.01
C LEU A 55 8.90 10.39 -1.52
N ALA A 56 8.18 11.38 -2.07
CA ALA A 56 6.83 11.71 -1.61
C ALA A 56 5.89 10.51 -1.55
N PRO A 57 5.80 9.63 -2.59
CA PRO A 57 4.93 8.45 -2.53
C PRO A 57 5.32 7.44 -1.43
N ILE A 58 6.60 7.37 -1.07
CA ILE A 58 7.07 6.50 0.02
C ILE A 58 6.60 7.03 1.36
N LEU A 59 6.79 8.34 1.61
CA LEU A 59 6.37 8.98 2.85
C LEU A 59 4.86 8.94 3.04
N ASP A 60 4.11 9.22 1.98
CA ASP A 60 2.65 9.22 2.00
C ASP A 60 2.09 7.80 2.22
N GLY A 61 2.70 6.79 1.61
CA GLY A 61 2.33 5.39 1.84
C GLY A 61 2.57 4.95 3.29
N LEU A 62 3.70 5.33 3.90
CA LEU A 62 3.98 5.05 5.32
C LEU A 62 3.00 5.79 6.25
N ARG A 63 2.70 7.06 5.96
CA ARG A 63 1.74 7.85 6.75
C ARG A 63 0.33 7.28 6.65
N TRP A 64 -0.11 6.92 5.45
CA TRP A 64 -1.41 6.30 5.24
C TRP A 64 -1.57 5.00 6.05
N LEU A 65 -0.50 4.19 6.12
CA LEU A 65 -0.47 2.99 6.96
C LEU A 65 -0.31 3.32 8.46
N GLY A 66 -0.17 4.60 8.85
CA GLY A 66 0.09 4.98 10.22
C GLY A 66 1.42 4.46 10.77
N ILE A 67 2.39 4.17 9.89
CA ILE A 67 3.77 3.83 10.27
C ILE A 67 4.54 5.12 10.46
N GLN A 68 4.43 5.69 11.64
CA GLN A 68 5.08 6.95 12.00
C GLN A 68 6.50 6.71 12.50
N TRP A 69 7.46 7.45 11.97
CA TRP A 69 8.85 7.41 12.41
C TRP A 69 9.14 8.47 13.48
N ASP A 70 9.97 8.10 14.44
CA ASP A 70 10.33 8.96 15.56
C ASP A 70 11.44 9.95 15.17
N GLU A 71 12.31 9.54 14.23
CA GLU A 71 13.41 10.34 13.69
C GLU A 71 13.52 10.12 12.19
N GLY A 72 13.82 11.18 11.44
CA GLY A 72 13.97 11.08 9.98
C GLY A 72 13.51 12.33 9.24
N PRO A 73 13.29 12.23 7.92
CA PRO A 73 12.75 13.31 7.11
C PRO A 73 11.47 13.89 7.70
N LEU A 74 11.31 15.19 7.64
CA LEU A 74 10.15 15.98 8.10
C LEU A 74 9.98 16.08 9.63
N VAL A 75 10.43 15.11 10.41
CA VAL A 75 10.35 15.13 11.89
C VAL A 75 11.67 15.53 12.54
N GLY A 76 12.80 15.38 11.81
CA GLY A 76 14.12 15.68 12.34
C GLY A 76 14.60 14.64 13.35
N GLY A 77 15.44 15.06 14.31
CA GLY A 77 16.00 14.22 15.35
C GLY A 77 17.46 14.59 15.67
N PRO A 78 18.08 13.94 16.67
CA PRO A 78 19.41 14.31 17.17
C PRO A 78 20.55 13.98 16.20
N TYR A 79 20.33 13.15 15.21
CA TYR A 79 21.34 12.64 14.27
C TYR A 79 21.21 13.20 12.85
N THR A 80 20.46 14.30 12.69
CA THR A 80 20.29 14.96 11.37
C THR A 80 21.63 15.25 10.69
N PRO A 81 21.72 15.16 9.34
CA PRO A 81 20.67 14.85 8.37
C PRO A 81 20.42 13.33 8.23
N TYR A 82 19.19 12.98 7.78
CA TYR A 82 18.75 11.60 7.55
C TYR A 82 18.75 11.19 6.06
N TYR A 83 19.46 11.93 5.23
CA TYR A 83 19.71 11.66 3.81
C TYR A 83 21.18 11.32 3.61
N GLN A 84 21.49 10.19 2.99
CA GLN A 84 22.87 9.76 2.77
C GLN A 84 23.67 10.75 1.93
N SER A 85 23.04 11.36 0.91
CA SER A 85 23.66 12.41 0.07
C SER A 85 24.18 13.61 0.87
N GLN A 86 23.67 13.86 2.07
CA GLN A 86 24.05 14.99 2.91
C GLN A 86 25.09 14.63 4.00
N ARG A 87 25.66 13.40 3.97
CA ARG A 87 26.55 12.87 5.01
C ARG A 87 27.95 12.52 4.50
N LEU A 88 28.32 13.03 3.34
CA LEU A 88 29.55 12.66 2.62
C LEU A 88 30.83 12.84 3.45
N GLU A 89 30.92 13.88 4.29
CA GLU A 89 32.08 14.14 5.17
C GLU A 89 32.30 12.99 6.18
N LYS A 90 31.23 12.42 6.72
CA LYS A 90 31.32 11.28 7.65
C LYS A 90 31.84 10.03 6.96
N TYR A 91 31.38 9.80 5.72
CA TYR A 91 31.84 8.67 4.93
C TYR A 91 33.29 8.83 4.52
N GLN A 92 33.72 10.05 4.16
CA GLN A 92 35.13 10.34 3.85
C GLN A 92 36.03 10.08 5.06
N ALA A 93 35.66 10.57 6.24
CA ALA A 93 36.41 10.31 7.47
C ALA A 93 36.52 8.79 7.76
N ALA A 94 35.47 8.00 7.49
CA ALA A 94 35.52 6.56 7.64
C ALA A 94 36.46 5.90 6.60
N VAL A 95 36.44 6.35 5.36
CA VAL A 95 37.39 5.89 4.31
C VAL A 95 38.82 6.15 4.73
N ASP A 96 39.13 7.38 5.14
CA ASP A 96 40.48 7.79 5.53
C ASP A 96 40.98 6.95 6.72
N ARG A 97 40.13 6.67 7.69
CA ARG A 97 40.45 5.81 8.82
C ARG A 97 40.72 4.37 8.40
N LEU A 98 39.84 3.77 7.53
CA LEU A 98 40.05 2.43 7.01
C LEU A 98 41.36 2.27 6.24
N ILE A 99 41.77 3.30 5.48
CA ILE A 99 43.06 3.31 4.78
C ILE A 99 44.22 3.42 5.78
N ALA A 100 44.14 4.34 6.74
CA ALA A 100 45.19 4.57 7.74
C ALA A 100 45.46 3.33 8.59
N GLU A 101 44.40 2.56 8.90
CA GLU A 101 44.49 1.31 9.67
C GLU A 101 44.83 0.09 8.80
N GLY A 102 44.96 0.24 7.46
CA GLY A 102 45.33 -0.80 6.53
C GLY A 102 44.19 -1.80 6.20
N ASN A 103 42.94 -1.44 6.53
CA ASN A 103 41.72 -2.21 6.27
C ASN A 103 41.09 -1.86 4.90
N ALA A 104 41.54 -0.80 4.25
CA ALA A 104 41.22 -0.42 2.88
C ALA A 104 42.49 0.08 2.15
N TYR A 105 42.44 0.16 0.83
CA TYR A 105 43.57 0.57 0.00
C TYR A 105 43.12 1.26 -1.29
N TYR A 106 44.02 2.05 -1.87
CA TYR A 106 43.84 2.62 -3.20
C TYR A 106 44.13 1.57 -4.27
N ASP A 107 43.17 1.35 -5.15
CA ASP A 107 43.25 0.40 -6.24
C ASP A 107 43.13 1.10 -7.59
N TYR A 108 44.11 0.85 -8.48
CA TYR A 108 44.25 1.50 -9.77
C TYR A 108 43.96 0.55 -10.95
N ALA A 109 43.30 -0.60 -10.70
CA ALA A 109 42.91 -1.54 -11.75
C ALA A 109 41.95 -0.92 -12.75
N LEU A 110 42.24 -1.11 -14.04
CA LEU A 110 41.33 -0.72 -15.11
C LEU A 110 40.22 -1.78 -15.28
N PRO A 111 39.03 -1.39 -15.80
CA PRO A 111 37.91 -2.33 -16.00
C PRO A 111 38.28 -3.57 -16.83
N GLU A 112 39.07 -3.37 -17.90
CA GLU A 112 39.55 -4.46 -18.76
C GLU A 112 40.50 -5.43 -18.05
N GLU A 113 41.33 -4.94 -17.14
CA GLU A 113 42.23 -5.77 -16.33
C GLU A 113 41.45 -6.65 -15.34
N LEU A 114 40.44 -6.06 -14.71
CA LEU A 114 39.53 -6.80 -13.83
C LEU A 114 38.71 -7.83 -14.60
N GLN A 115 38.28 -7.51 -15.81
CA GLN A 115 37.56 -8.44 -16.66
C GLN A 115 38.46 -9.61 -17.09
N ALA A 116 39.72 -9.32 -17.47
CA ALA A 116 40.69 -10.36 -17.81
C ALA A 116 40.95 -11.35 -16.64
N GLU A 117 41.06 -10.85 -15.42
CA GLU A 117 41.18 -11.72 -14.23
C GLU A 117 39.95 -12.60 -14.01
N ARG A 118 38.73 -12.05 -14.22
CA ARG A 118 37.47 -12.81 -14.12
C ARG A 118 37.38 -13.88 -15.20
N ASP A 119 37.75 -13.55 -16.42
CA ASP A 119 37.72 -14.49 -17.55
C ASP A 119 38.72 -15.63 -17.34
N ALA A 120 39.90 -15.31 -16.82
CA ALA A 120 40.91 -16.32 -16.47
C ALA A 120 40.40 -17.26 -15.37
N ALA A 121 39.76 -16.74 -14.32
CA ALA A 121 39.17 -17.59 -13.27
C ALA A 121 38.04 -18.48 -13.82
N LEU A 122 37.20 -17.92 -14.71
CA LEU A 122 36.11 -18.67 -15.37
C LEU A 122 36.66 -19.82 -16.23
N GLN A 123 37.72 -19.56 -17.03
CA GLN A 123 38.39 -20.57 -17.86
C GLN A 123 39.03 -21.66 -17.00
N ALA A 124 39.64 -21.28 -15.87
CA ALA A 124 40.23 -22.19 -14.91
C ALA A 124 39.17 -22.92 -14.07
N LYS A 125 37.88 -22.58 -14.20
CA LYS A 125 36.79 -23.12 -13.36
C LYS A 125 37.02 -22.94 -11.85
N THR A 126 37.65 -21.81 -11.48
CA THR A 126 37.92 -21.43 -10.10
C THR A 126 37.05 -20.26 -9.69
N THR A 127 36.84 -20.06 -8.38
CA THR A 127 36.21 -18.87 -7.87
C THR A 127 37.11 -17.66 -8.15
N PHE A 128 36.54 -16.60 -8.71
CA PHE A 128 37.27 -15.35 -8.89
C PHE A 128 37.66 -14.75 -7.54
N VAL A 129 38.94 -14.49 -7.36
CA VAL A 129 39.49 -13.75 -6.21
C VAL A 129 40.38 -12.65 -6.75
N TYR A 130 40.04 -11.39 -6.44
CA TYR A 130 40.81 -10.26 -6.92
C TYR A 130 42.26 -10.32 -6.46
N SER A 131 43.21 -10.21 -7.40
CA SER A 131 44.64 -10.44 -7.17
C SER A 131 45.32 -9.38 -6.30
N ARG A 132 44.74 -8.17 -6.17
CA ARG A 132 45.35 -6.96 -5.57
C ARG A 132 46.57 -6.46 -6.34
N ARG A 133 46.75 -6.84 -7.59
CA ARG A 133 47.93 -6.48 -8.41
C ARG A 133 48.10 -4.97 -8.58
N PHE A 134 47.02 -4.22 -8.56
CA PHE A 134 47.03 -2.77 -8.77
C PHE A 134 46.79 -1.99 -7.46
N MET A 135 46.97 -2.66 -6.32
CA MET A 135 46.94 -2.06 -4.99
C MET A 135 48.18 -1.20 -4.77
N ALA A 136 48.00 0.07 -4.43
CA ALA A 136 49.08 0.95 -3.98
C ALA A 136 49.12 0.97 -2.45
N THR A 137 50.30 0.65 -1.90
CA THR A 137 50.55 0.62 -0.45
C THR A 137 51.42 1.78 0.00
N THR A 138 52.08 2.46 -0.92
CA THR A 138 52.95 3.61 -0.67
C THR A 138 52.56 4.81 -1.55
N GLU A 139 52.95 6.00 -1.12
CA GLU A 139 52.79 7.25 -1.88
C GLU A 139 53.51 7.18 -3.23
N GLN A 140 54.68 6.52 -3.27
CA GLN A 140 55.45 6.35 -4.49
C GLN A 140 54.69 5.46 -5.50
N GLU A 141 54.09 4.36 -5.08
CA GLU A 141 53.25 3.50 -5.93
C GLU A 141 52.00 4.25 -6.47
N ARG A 142 51.37 5.08 -5.61
CA ARG A 142 50.27 5.95 -6.03
C ARG A 142 50.71 6.89 -7.16
N ALA A 143 51.79 7.62 -6.94
CA ALA A 143 52.33 8.55 -7.92
C ALA A 143 52.69 7.86 -9.28
N GLN A 144 53.19 6.60 -9.22
CA GLN A 144 53.50 5.83 -10.41
C GLN A 144 52.24 5.48 -11.23
N PHE A 145 51.16 5.05 -10.56
CA PHE A 145 49.90 4.76 -11.24
C PHE A 145 49.24 6.05 -11.78
N GLU A 146 49.25 7.12 -11.02
CA GLU A 146 48.69 8.41 -11.41
C GLU A 146 49.44 9.01 -12.62
N ALA A 147 50.77 8.84 -12.67
CA ALA A 147 51.58 9.24 -13.83
C ALA A 147 51.21 8.47 -15.12
N GLN A 148 50.58 7.29 -15.00
CA GLN A 148 50.01 6.52 -16.11
C GLN A 148 48.59 6.98 -16.49
N GLY A 149 48.06 8.02 -15.87
CA GLY A 149 46.69 8.51 -16.08
C GLY A 149 45.60 7.66 -15.41
N ARG A 150 45.97 6.74 -14.52
CA ARG A 150 45.02 5.89 -13.81
C ARG A 150 44.36 6.67 -12.67
N LYS A 151 43.08 6.36 -12.40
CA LYS A 151 42.31 6.91 -11.27
C LYS A 151 42.08 5.83 -10.22
N ALA A 152 42.30 6.16 -8.97
CA ALA A 152 42.09 5.24 -7.88
C ALA A 152 40.61 5.11 -7.50
N VAL A 153 40.22 3.90 -7.13
CA VAL A 153 39.06 3.63 -6.27
C VAL A 153 39.56 3.15 -4.91
N VAL A 154 38.74 3.24 -3.86
CA VAL A 154 39.11 2.65 -2.58
C VAL A 154 38.36 1.32 -2.40
N ARG A 155 39.13 0.26 -2.11
CA ARG A 155 38.61 -1.08 -1.83
C ARG A 155 38.88 -1.50 -0.38
N LEU A 156 37.93 -2.29 0.16
CA LEU A 156 38.17 -3.03 1.39
C LEU A 156 39.26 -4.08 1.17
N LYS A 157 40.12 -4.24 2.17
CA LYS A 157 41.14 -5.31 2.17
C LYS A 157 40.59 -6.52 2.95
N MET A 158 39.69 -7.27 2.32
CA MET A 158 38.99 -8.39 2.95
C MET A 158 39.96 -9.50 3.40
N PRO A 159 39.69 -10.17 4.52
CA PRO A 159 40.40 -11.39 4.93
C PRO A 159 40.33 -12.47 3.84
N ARG A 160 41.38 -13.29 3.74
CA ARG A 160 41.45 -14.39 2.76
C ARG A 160 41.23 -15.76 3.37
N THR A 161 41.21 -15.85 4.69
CA THR A 161 41.07 -17.09 5.44
C THR A 161 40.22 -16.88 6.67
N GLY A 162 39.66 -17.97 7.18
CA GLY A 162 38.81 -17.96 8.37
C GLY A 162 37.34 -17.83 8.04
N LYS A 163 36.51 -17.83 9.07
CA LYS A 163 35.06 -17.81 8.97
C LYS A 163 34.49 -16.71 9.84
N LEU A 164 33.43 -16.09 9.38
CA LEU A 164 32.54 -15.24 10.15
C LEU A 164 31.29 -16.03 10.52
N VAL A 165 30.95 -16.08 11.79
CA VAL A 165 29.69 -16.65 12.29
C VAL A 165 28.85 -15.52 12.85
N ILE A 166 27.61 -15.43 12.44
CA ILE A 166 26.62 -14.49 12.95
C ILE A 166 25.42 -15.24 13.51
N ASP A 167 24.86 -14.75 14.60
CA ASP A 167 23.58 -15.20 15.14
C ASP A 167 22.48 -14.28 14.66
N ASP A 168 21.81 -14.69 13.57
CA ASP A 168 20.70 -13.95 12.99
C ASP A 168 19.42 -14.29 13.75
N LEU A 169 18.68 -13.26 14.20
CA LEU A 169 17.48 -13.41 15.02
C LEU A 169 16.36 -14.23 14.37
N ILE A 170 16.38 -14.38 13.04
CA ILE A 170 15.38 -15.14 12.29
C ILE A 170 16.00 -16.41 11.70
N ARG A 171 17.17 -16.28 11.07
CA ARG A 171 17.84 -17.39 10.38
C ARG A 171 18.56 -18.33 11.33
N GLY A 172 18.92 -17.87 12.54
CA GLY A 172 19.80 -18.55 13.47
C GLY A 172 21.27 -18.38 13.06
N GLU A 173 22.10 -19.33 13.38
CA GLU A 173 23.51 -19.29 13.03
C GLU A 173 23.75 -19.35 11.52
N VAL A 174 24.44 -18.34 10.99
CA VAL A 174 24.85 -18.27 9.59
C VAL A 174 26.37 -18.09 9.54
N THR A 175 27.03 -18.95 8.77
CA THR A 175 28.49 -18.94 8.61
C THR A 175 28.89 -18.48 7.22
N PHE A 176 29.82 -17.54 7.14
CA PHE A 176 30.46 -17.06 5.90
C PHE A 176 31.94 -17.44 5.90
N ASP A 177 32.45 -17.84 4.73
CA ASP A 177 33.87 -18.07 4.53
C ASP A 177 34.51 -16.80 3.94
N TRP A 178 35.50 -16.24 4.63
CA TRP A 178 36.20 -15.05 4.14
C TRP A 178 36.90 -15.25 2.81
N ALA A 179 37.29 -16.48 2.48
CA ALA A 179 37.89 -16.79 1.18
C ALA A 179 36.95 -16.54 0.00
N MET A 180 35.62 -16.52 0.23
CA MET A 180 34.61 -16.25 -0.80
C MET A 180 34.33 -14.76 -0.97
N GLU A 181 34.77 -13.91 -0.04
CA GLU A 181 34.52 -12.47 -0.09
C GLU A 181 35.56 -11.76 -0.95
N GLN A 182 35.07 -10.82 -1.78
CA GLN A 182 35.90 -10.01 -2.65
C GLN A 182 36.28 -8.68 -1.98
N ASP A 183 37.35 -8.06 -2.42
CA ASP A 183 37.70 -6.70 -2.05
C ASP A 183 36.75 -5.70 -2.74
N HIS A 184 35.67 -5.37 -2.05
CA HIS A 184 34.64 -4.50 -2.60
C HIS A 184 35.08 -3.04 -2.63
N VAL A 185 34.70 -2.32 -3.69
CA VAL A 185 34.86 -0.87 -3.76
C VAL A 185 33.92 -0.24 -2.74
N ILE A 186 34.45 0.69 -1.93
CA ILE A 186 33.69 1.48 -0.96
C ILE A 186 33.63 2.95 -1.34
N GLN A 187 34.59 3.42 -2.18
CA GLN A 187 34.59 4.77 -2.74
C GLN A 187 35.02 4.74 -4.19
N ARG A 188 34.30 5.45 -5.04
CA ARG A 188 34.62 5.60 -6.47
C ARG A 188 35.72 6.62 -6.68
N ALA A 189 36.24 6.67 -7.91
CA ALA A 189 37.30 7.61 -8.31
C ALA A 189 36.86 9.09 -8.31
N ASP A 190 35.56 9.35 -8.31
CA ASP A 190 34.99 10.69 -8.15
C ASP A 190 34.81 11.12 -6.68
N GLY A 191 35.21 10.27 -5.74
CA GLY A 191 35.05 10.49 -4.30
C GLY A 191 33.69 10.04 -3.73
N SER A 192 32.73 9.62 -4.56
CA SER A 192 31.44 9.17 -4.08
C SER A 192 31.53 7.82 -3.35
N CYS A 193 30.97 7.75 -2.15
CA CYS A 193 30.95 6.53 -1.31
C CYS A 193 29.79 5.62 -1.70
N LEU A 194 30.02 4.30 -1.53
CA LEU A 194 29.07 3.29 -1.94
C LEU A 194 28.27 2.75 -0.75
N TYR A 195 27.16 2.11 -1.07
CA TYR A 195 26.13 1.60 -0.16
C TYR A 195 26.68 0.90 1.09
N HIS A 196 27.64 -0.02 0.96
CA HIS A 196 28.13 -0.80 2.11
C HIS A 196 28.76 0.06 3.19
N LEU A 197 29.57 1.05 2.81
CA LEU A 197 30.19 1.97 3.73
C LEU A 197 29.16 2.91 4.36
N ALA A 198 28.37 3.58 3.52
CA ALA A 198 27.38 4.56 3.98
C ALA A 198 26.39 3.90 4.96
N ASN A 199 25.91 2.70 4.64
CA ASN A 199 24.97 1.95 5.49
C ASN A 199 25.55 1.66 6.89
N VAL A 200 26.80 1.21 6.98
CA VAL A 200 27.44 0.88 8.26
C VAL A 200 27.73 2.12 9.08
N VAL A 201 28.26 3.18 8.45
CA VAL A 201 28.55 4.43 9.15
C VAL A 201 27.28 5.04 9.72
N ASP A 202 26.19 5.03 8.93
CA ASP A 202 24.91 5.59 9.37
C ASP A 202 24.24 4.74 10.45
N ASP A 203 24.24 3.42 10.31
CA ASP A 203 23.68 2.52 11.32
C ASP A 203 24.38 2.72 12.68
N TYR A 204 25.70 2.91 12.69
CA TYR A 204 26.45 3.23 13.91
C TYR A 204 26.15 4.63 14.44
N GLU A 205 26.23 5.66 13.59
CA GLU A 205 26.01 7.06 13.96
C GLU A 205 24.59 7.30 14.51
N PHE A 206 23.58 6.62 13.94
CA PHE A 206 22.19 6.69 14.42
C PHE A 206 21.91 5.79 15.62
N GLY A 207 22.91 5.07 16.12
CA GLY A 207 22.78 4.17 17.26
C GLY A 207 21.81 3.02 17.00
N ILE A 208 21.75 2.51 15.76
CA ILE A 208 20.88 1.40 15.39
C ILE A 208 21.31 0.13 16.13
N THR A 209 20.38 -0.44 16.90
CA THR A 209 20.63 -1.65 17.70
C THR A 209 20.19 -2.92 16.98
N HIS A 210 19.21 -2.82 16.07
CA HIS A 210 18.67 -3.95 15.35
C HIS A 210 18.49 -3.62 13.86
N VAL A 211 19.14 -4.41 13.01
CA VAL A 211 19.05 -4.33 11.56
C VAL A 211 18.08 -5.42 11.08
N ILE A 212 16.80 -5.04 10.97
CA ILE A 212 15.74 -5.88 10.41
C ILE A 212 15.63 -5.51 8.93
N ARG A 213 15.85 -6.46 8.01
CA ARG A 213 15.86 -6.20 6.56
C ARG A 213 15.57 -7.45 5.73
N ALA A 214 15.33 -7.29 4.44
CA ALA A 214 15.10 -8.41 3.53
C ALA A 214 16.33 -9.32 3.39
N GLU A 215 16.13 -10.63 3.25
CA GLU A 215 17.17 -11.67 3.17
C GLU A 215 18.12 -11.50 1.97
N GLU A 216 17.73 -10.76 0.94
CA GLU A 216 18.62 -10.42 -0.18
C GLU A 216 19.86 -9.64 0.24
N HIS A 217 19.79 -9.01 1.41
CA HIS A 217 20.93 -8.32 2.02
C HIS A 217 21.78 -9.21 2.92
N LEU A 218 21.44 -10.49 3.10
CA LEU A 218 22.21 -11.40 3.93
C LEU A 218 23.64 -11.57 3.41
N SER A 219 23.81 -11.66 2.09
CA SER A 219 25.14 -11.72 1.46
C SER A 219 25.97 -10.43 1.58
N ASN A 220 25.35 -9.31 2.00
CA ASN A 220 26.07 -8.06 2.25
C ASN A 220 26.65 -8.00 3.67
N THR A 221 26.12 -8.82 4.56
CA THR A 221 26.42 -8.77 6.00
C THR A 221 27.90 -8.96 6.32
N PRO A 222 28.65 -9.91 5.71
CA PRO A 222 30.09 -10.07 6.02
C PRO A 222 30.90 -8.81 5.73
N ARG A 223 30.63 -8.12 4.63
CA ARG A 223 31.31 -6.87 4.25
C ARG A 223 31.03 -5.75 5.25
N GLN A 224 29.77 -5.63 5.64
CA GLN A 224 29.33 -4.62 6.59
C GLN A 224 29.89 -4.86 8.00
N ILE A 225 29.93 -6.13 8.44
CA ILE A 225 30.58 -6.50 9.70
C ILE A 225 32.09 -6.22 9.63
N PHE A 226 32.75 -6.52 8.51
CA PHE A 226 34.17 -6.21 8.34
C PHE A 226 34.43 -4.69 8.45
N ILE A 227 33.61 -3.85 7.80
CA ILE A 227 33.70 -2.38 7.91
C ILE A 227 33.51 -1.94 9.37
N ALA A 228 32.46 -2.43 10.03
CA ALA A 228 32.17 -2.05 11.41
C ALA A 228 33.31 -2.43 12.37
N HIS A 229 33.82 -3.66 12.29
CA HIS A 229 34.95 -4.12 13.10
C HIS A 229 36.22 -3.30 12.82
N SER A 230 36.50 -3.01 11.54
CA SER A 230 37.66 -2.21 11.14
C SER A 230 37.57 -0.76 11.62
N LEU A 231 36.37 -0.25 11.85
CA LEU A 231 36.14 1.09 12.43
C LEU A 231 35.90 1.04 13.94
N GLY A 232 36.03 -0.13 14.59
CA GLY A 232 35.79 -0.27 16.03
C GLY A 232 34.34 0.04 16.44
N TYR A 233 33.38 -0.13 15.53
CA TYR A 233 31.96 0.10 15.78
C TYR A 233 31.33 -1.11 16.47
N GLU A 234 30.43 -0.85 17.42
CA GLU A 234 29.59 -1.91 17.99
C GLU A 234 28.60 -2.43 16.94
N LEU A 235 28.47 -3.76 16.85
CA LEU A 235 27.58 -4.38 15.89
C LEU A 235 26.14 -4.35 16.35
N PRO A 236 25.18 -4.01 15.46
CA PRO A 236 23.77 -4.26 15.71
C PRO A 236 23.46 -5.75 15.66
N ARG A 237 22.32 -6.15 16.24
CA ARG A 237 21.76 -7.49 16.00
C ARG A 237 21.09 -7.53 14.62
N TYR A 238 21.28 -8.62 13.90
CA TYR A 238 20.73 -8.79 12.55
C TYR A 238 19.49 -9.68 12.55
N ALA A 239 18.52 -9.35 11.70
CA ALA A 239 17.31 -10.14 11.44
C ALA A 239 16.98 -10.09 9.94
N HIS A 240 17.20 -11.18 9.21
CA HIS A 240 16.95 -11.24 7.77
C HIS A 240 15.61 -11.90 7.46
N LEU A 241 14.65 -11.08 7.03
CA LEU A 241 13.30 -11.47 6.65
C LEU A 241 13.31 -12.23 5.31
N PRO A 242 12.60 -13.37 5.17
CA PRO A 242 12.40 -13.98 3.86
C PRO A 242 11.65 -13.02 2.93
N PHE A 243 11.80 -13.16 1.62
CA PHE A 243 11.05 -12.31 0.68
C PHE A 243 9.55 -12.64 0.68
N VAL A 244 8.74 -11.72 0.16
CA VAL A 244 7.34 -11.99 -0.18
C VAL A 244 7.33 -12.66 -1.55
N ALA A 245 6.74 -13.85 -1.61
CA ALA A 245 6.67 -14.66 -2.82
C ALA A 245 5.47 -14.28 -3.71
N GLU A 246 5.59 -14.54 -5.01
CA GLU A 246 4.50 -14.47 -5.97
C GLU A 246 3.35 -15.41 -5.56
N PRO A 247 2.10 -15.12 -5.96
CA PRO A 247 0.99 -16.03 -5.74
C PRO A 247 1.29 -17.43 -6.28
N GLN A 248 1.09 -18.44 -5.42
CA GLN A 248 1.28 -19.87 -5.76
C GLN A 248 2.71 -20.23 -6.28
N ASN A 249 3.71 -19.40 -5.99
CA ASN A 249 5.08 -19.61 -6.46
C ASN A 249 6.08 -19.27 -5.34
N LYS A 250 7.31 -19.78 -5.47
CA LYS A 250 8.44 -19.52 -4.55
C LYS A 250 9.40 -18.45 -5.07
N THR A 251 9.01 -17.67 -6.09
CA THR A 251 9.81 -16.56 -6.61
C THR A 251 9.39 -15.24 -5.98
N LYS A 252 10.33 -14.30 -5.85
CA LYS A 252 10.09 -12.99 -5.25
C LYS A 252 9.03 -12.20 -6.02
N LEU A 253 8.06 -11.63 -5.29
CA LEU A 253 7.06 -10.70 -5.82
C LEU A 253 7.73 -9.46 -6.40
N SER A 254 7.31 -9.03 -7.60
CA SER A 254 7.92 -7.91 -8.33
C SER A 254 6.91 -7.11 -9.14
N LYS A 255 6.92 -5.78 -9.01
CA LYS A 255 6.02 -4.88 -9.76
C LYS A 255 6.13 -5.04 -11.30
N ARG A 256 7.30 -5.44 -11.82
CA ARG A 256 7.56 -5.60 -13.27
C ARG A 256 6.86 -6.82 -13.88
N LYS A 257 6.26 -7.69 -13.08
CA LYS A 257 5.64 -8.95 -13.52
C LYS A 257 4.12 -8.92 -13.46
N LEU A 258 3.50 -7.74 -13.44
CA LEU A 258 2.04 -7.59 -13.33
C LEU A 258 1.30 -8.43 -14.37
N ASP A 259 1.71 -8.40 -15.65
CA ASP A 259 1.08 -9.18 -16.73
C ASP A 259 1.07 -10.69 -16.46
N LYS A 260 2.11 -11.19 -15.77
CA LYS A 260 2.15 -12.59 -15.33
C LYS A 260 1.10 -12.85 -14.24
N TYR A 261 0.94 -11.91 -13.31
CA TYR A 261 0.01 -12.06 -12.18
C TYR A 261 -1.45 -11.96 -12.62
N LEU A 262 -1.76 -11.20 -13.65
CA LEU A 262 -3.11 -11.10 -14.24
C LEU A 262 -3.63 -12.44 -14.81
N LYS A 263 -2.76 -13.44 -15.00
CA LYS A 263 -3.16 -14.80 -15.32
C LYS A 263 -3.76 -15.55 -14.11
N ASN A 264 -3.49 -15.09 -12.89
CA ASN A 264 -4.15 -15.58 -11.69
C ASN A 264 -5.51 -14.91 -11.57
N ARG A 265 -6.58 -15.72 -11.40
CA ARG A 265 -7.96 -15.26 -11.37
C ARG A 265 -8.24 -14.22 -10.28
N ASP A 266 -7.68 -14.42 -9.08
CA ASP A 266 -7.96 -13.54 -7.94
C ASP A 266 -7.19 -12.22 -8.07
N PHE A 267 -5.99 -12.27 -8.65
CA PHE A 267 -5.24 -11.06 -8.99
C PHE A 267 -5.93 -10.24 -10.09
N ALA A 268 -6.46 -10.92 -11.12
CA ALA A 268 -7.21 -10.27 -12.20
C ALA A 268 -8.47 -9.57 -11.66
N LYS A 269 -9.24 -10.26 -10.80
CA LYS A 269 -10.42 -9.68 -10.14
C LYS A 269 -10.09 -8.45 -9.30
N LEU A 270 -8.98 -8.49 -8.55
CA LEU A 270 -8.52 -7.37 -7.76
C LEU A 270 -8.25 -6.14 -8.62
N VAL A 271 -7.53 -6.31 -9.75
CA VAL A 271 -7.23 -5.22 -10.69
C VAL A 271 -8.49 -4.73 -11.39
N GLU A 272 -9.38 -5.62 -11.83
CA GLU A 272 -10.65 -5.25 -12.45
C GLU A 272 -11.54 -4.45 -11.50
N HIS A 273 -11.63 -4.87 -10.24
CA HIS A 273 -12.35 -4.14 -9.20
C HIS A 273 -11.78 -2.72 -9.02
N GLY A 274 -10.45 -2.61 -8.89
CA GLY A 274 -9.79 -1.31 -8.76
C GLY A 274 -10.02 -0.41 -9.97
N LYS A 275 -9.91 -0.94 -11.19
CA LYS A 275 -10.17 -0.18 -12.43
C LYS A 275 -11.59 0.37 -12.48
N ARG A 276 -12.59 -0.44 -12.14
CA ARG A 276 -14.00 -0.01 -12.10
C ARG A 276 -14.21 1.20 -11.18
N ILE A 277 -13.51 1.26 -10.05
CA ILE A 277 -13.55 2.42 -9.14
C ILE A 277 -12.78 3.59 -9.74
N ALA A 278 -11.55 3.35 -10.21
CA ALA A 278 -10.66 4.35 -10.78
C ALA A 278 -11.32 5.12 -11.95
N ASP A 279 -11.96 4.39 -12.87
CA ASP A 279 -12.66 4.97 -14.02
C ASP A 279 -13.75 5.98 -13.61
N ARG A 280 -14.42 5.72 -12.49
CA ARG A 280 -15.51 6.59 -11.99
C ARG A 280 -15.03 7.86 -11.30
N VAL A 281 -13.80 7.85 -10.78
CA VAL A 281 -13.21 9.00 -10.10
C VAL A 281 -12.10 9.68 -10.91
N GLY A 282 -11.93 9.29 -12.17
CA GLY A 282 -10.96 9.88 -13.09
C GLY A 282 -9.50 9.57 -12.80
N LEU A 283 -9.22 8.46 -12.09
CA LEU A 283 -7.84 8.01 -11.84
C LEU A 283 -7.22 7.37 -13.07
N GLN A 284 -5.93 7.65 -13.29
CA GLN A 284 -5.15 7.04 -14.37
C GLN A 284 -4.70 5.64 -13.97
N THR A 285 -5.25 4.61 -14.63
CA THR A 285 -4.94 3.20 -14.33
C THR A 285 -3.69 2.66 -15.02
N GLU A 286 -3.10 3.44 -15.93
CA GLU A 286 -1.87 3.10 -16.64
C GLU A 286 -0.61 3.58 -15.90
N ALA A 287 -0.78 4.38 -14.86
CA ALA A 287 0.32 4.87 -14.04
C ALA A 287 1.01 3.72 -13.26
N ASP A 288 2.32 3.82 -13.10
CA ASP A 288 3.14 2.86 -12.34
C ASP A 288 2.61 2.61 -10.90
N GLY A 289 1.88 3.57 -10.33
CA GLY A 289 1.26 3.49 -9.01
C GLY A 289 0.03 2.59 -8.94
N PHE A 290 -0.69 2.37 -10.06
CA PHE A 290 -1.90 1.56 -10.09
C PHE A 290 -1.57 0.06 -10.29
N ASN A 291 -0.85 -0.50 -9.33
CA ASN A 291 -0.36 -1.86 -9.37
C ASN A 291 -0.52 -2.52 -7.99
N PRO A 292 -1.22 -3.66 -7.85
CA PRO A 292 -1.47 -4.31 -6.56
C PRO A 292 -0.21 -4.79 -5.80
N VAL A 293 0.96 -4.71 -6.40
CA VAL A 293 2.23 -4.94 -5.70
C VAL A 293 2.67 -3.67 -4.94
N ILE A 294 1.98 -2.55 -5.15
CA ILE A 294 2.25 -1.22 -4.60
C ILE A 294 1.13 -0.85 -3.62
N VAL A 295 1.48 -0.22 -2.52
CA VAL A 295 0.51 0.15 -1.47
C VAL A 295 -0.48 1.20 -1.94
N ASP A 296 -0.03 2.14 -2.76
CA ASP A 296 -0.88 3.23 -3.26
C ASP A 296 -2.11 2.75 -4.03
N PHE A 297 -2.01 1.62 -4.74
CA PHE A 297 -3.16 0.96 -5.36
C PHE A 297 -4.31 0.72 -4.36
N TYR A 298 -4.00 0.18 -3.19
CA TYR A 298 -5.00 -0.14 -2.17
C TYR A 298 -5.63 1.13 -1.58
N ARG A 299 -4.81 2.15 -1.33
CA ARG A 299 -5.27 3.47 -0.89
C ARG A 299 -6.24 4.10 -1.88
N GLN A 300 -5.91 4.05 -3.18
CA GLN A 300 -6.74 4.61 -4.25
C GLN A 300 -8.07 3.88 -4.44
N VAL A 301 -8.08 2.56 -4.26
CA VAL A 301 -9.30 1.73 -4.35
C VAL A 301 -10.20 1.86 -3.12
N GLY A 302 -9.63 2.27 -1.98
CA GLY A 302 -10.37 2.47 -0.73
C GLY A 302 -10.27 1.34 0.27
N TYR A 303 -9.16 0.59 0.25
CA TYR A 303 -8.82 -0.33 1.32
C TYR A 303 -8.54 0.43 2.62
N LEU A 304 -8.74 -0.24 3.73
CA LEU A 304 -8.41 0.27 5.06
C LEU A 304 -6.94 0.00 5.38
N PRO A 305 -6.19 0.98 5.89
CA PRO A 305 -4.80 0.77 6.29
C PRO A 305 -4.67 -0.33 7.35
N GLU A 306 -5.63 -0.46 8.27
CA GLU A 306 -5.68 -1.50 9.30
C GLU A 306 -5.75 -2.90 8.69
N ALA A 307 -6.50 -3.08 7.61
CA ALA A 307 -6.60 -4.35 6.90
C ALA A 307 -5.29 -4.72 6.19
N ILE A 308 -4.62 -3.71 5.61
CA ILE A 308 -3.31 -3.88 4.96
C ILE A 308 -2.25 -4.23 5.99
N ASP A 309 -2.17 -3.51 7.11
CA ASP A 309 -1.21 -3.79 8.19
C ASP A 309 -1.40 -5.19 8.76
N ASN A 310 -2.64 -5.58 9.06
CA ASN A 310 -2.96 -6.91 9.57
C ASN A 310 -2.52 -8.00 8.59
N TYR A 311 -2.87 -7.86 7.32
CA TYR A 311 -2.50 -8.84 6.29
C TYR A 311 -0.98 -8.91 6.08
N ILE A 312 -0.30 -7.75 5.99
CA ILE A 312 1.15 -7.68 5.78
C ILE A 312 1.91 -8.25 6.99
N ALA A 313 1.44 -8.05 8.20
CA ALA A 313 2.03 -8.66 9.40
C ALA A 313 2.04 -10.19 9.28
N LEU A 314 0.95 -10.77 8.81
CA LEU A 314 0.82 -12.22 8.61
C LEU A 314 1.61 -12.77 7.39
N LEU A 315 2.24 -11.91 6.58
CA LEU A 315 3.17 -12.36 5.56
C LEU A 315 4.52 -12.76 6.16
N GLY A 316 4.50 -13.82 6.92
CA GLY A 316 5.68 -14.45 7.50
C GLY A 316 5.77 -14.33 9.03
N TRP A 317 4.82 -13.68 9.71
CA TRP A 317 4.68 -13.73 11.16
C TRP A 317 3.33 -14.34 11.54
N ALA A 318 3.27 -15.05 12.65
CA ALA A 318 2.03 -15.56 13.21
C ALA A 318 2.12 -15.58 14.75
N LEU A 319 1.04 -15.21 15.43
CA LEU A 319 0.95 -15.32 16.89
C LEU A 319 0.83 -16.80 17.29
N ASP A 320 -0.10 -17.50 16.64
CA ASP A 320 -0.38 -18.92 16.78
C ASP A 320 -1.05 -19.45 15.49
N ASP A 321 -1.58 -20.66 15.51
CA ASP A 321 -2.21 -21.30 14.35
C ASP A 321 -3.66 -20.84 14.10
N LYS A 322 -4.23 -19.95 14.93
CA LYS A 322 -5.66 -19.57 14.90
C LYS A 322 -5.89 -18.08 14.77
N ALA A 323 -5.09 -17.27 15.46
CA ALA A 323 -5.29 -15.82 15.50
C ALA A 323 -4.77 -15.18 14.22
N GLU A 324 -5.68 -14.57 13.47
CA GLU A 324 -5.34 -13.88 12.21
C GLU A 324 -5.87 -12.44 12.16
N TYR A 325 -6.75 -12.03 13.10
CA TYR A 325 -7.32 -10.69 13.10
C TYR A 325 -6.73 -9.87 14.23
N PHE A 326 -6.06 -8.79 13.86
CA PHE A 326 -5.35 -7.90 14.78
C PHE A 326 -5.58 -6.44 14.38
N MET A 327 -5.82 -5.60 15.38
CA MET A 327 -5.68 -4.17 15.23
C MET A 327 -4.21 -3.78 15.39
N LYS A 328 -3.84 -2.56 15.04
CA LYS A 328 -2.43 -2.11 15.10
C LYS A 328 -1.84 -2.21 16.51
N ASP A 329 -2.61 -1.84 17.53
CA ASP A 329 -2.17 -1.91 18.93
C ASP A 329 -1.92 -3.36 19.37
N ASP A 330 -2.76 -4.31 18.93
CA ASP A 330 -2.53 -5.73 19.16
C ASP A 330 -1.23 -6.19 18.50
N LEU A 331 -0.98 -5.75 17.26
CA LEU A 331 0.26 -6.07 16.56
C LEU A 331 1.49 -5.53 17.30
N ILE A 332 1.43 -4.30 17.81
CA ILE A 332 2.52 -3.71 18.60
C ILE A 332 2.77 -4.53 19.87
N GLU A 333 1.72 -4.92 20.59
CA GLU A 333 1.84 -5.68 21.83
C GLU A 333 2.37 -7.10 21.60
N LEU A 334 1.91 -7.76 20.54
CA LEU A 334 2.11 -9.22 20.33
C LEU A 334 3.32 -9.55 19.45
N PHE A 335 3.78 -8.62 18.61
CA PHE A 335 4.83 -8.88 17.61
C PHE A 335 6.16 -9.28 18.26
N THR A 336 6.76 -10.39 17.77
CA THR A 336 8.13 -10.80 18.12
C THR A 336 8.86 -11.34 16.90
N LEU A 337 10.18 -11.17 16.84
CA LEU A 337 11.01 -11.71 15.76
C LEU A 337 11.12 -13.24 15.81
N ASP A 338 11.02 -13.85 17.00
CA ASP A 338 11.08 -15.30 17.16
C ASP A 338 9.94 -16.06 16.47
N ARG A 339 8.83 -15.36 16.23
CA ARG A 339 7.65 -15.89 15.52
C ARG A 339 7.67 -15.62 14.02
N VAL A 340 8.74 -15.04 13.50
CA VAL A 340 8.90 -14.83 12.07
C VAL A 340 9.37 -16.12 11.40
N ASN A 341 8.62 -16.61 10.43
CA ASN A 341 8.95 -17.80 9.66
C ASN A 341 10.22 -17.59 8.82
N LYS A 342 11.03 -18.65 8.69
CA LYS A 342 12.23 -18.65 7.83
C LYS A 342 11.90 -18.81 6.33
N ALA A 343 10.71 -19.33 6.01
CA ALA A 343 10.28 -19.56 4.64
C ALA A 343 9.57 -18.32 4.05
N PRO A 344 9.69 -18.09 2.73
CA PRO A 344 8.95 -17.04 2.06
C PRO A 344 7.43 -17.21 2.21
N ALA A 345 6.72 -16.13 2.50
CA ALA A 345 5.26 -16.10 2.52
C ALA A 345 4.72 -15.67 1.15
N SER A 346 3.75 -16.41 0.62
CA SER A 346 3.13 -16.11 -0.67
C SER A 346 2.08 -15.01 -0.53
N PHE A 347 2.12 -14.01 -1.41
CA PHE A 347 1.08 -13.00 -1.49
C PHE A 347 -0.21 -13.62 -2.02
N ASP A 348 -1.31 -13.46 -1.27
CA ASP A 348 -2.63 -13.98 -1.59
C ASP A 348 -3.65 -12.84 -1.65
N PRO A 349 -4.08 -12.42 -2.87
CA PRO A 349 -5.08 -11.35 -3.03
C PRO A 349 -6.43 -11.68 -2.42
N ALA A 350 -6.87 -12.94 -2.46
CA ALA A 350 -8.17 -13.33 -1.91
C ALA A 350 -8.16 -13.26 -0.38
N LYS A 351 -7.06 -13.68 0.25
CA LYS A 351 -6.88 -13.54 1.70
C LYS A 351 -6.84 -12.08 2.13
N LEU A 352 -6.10 -11.22 1.41
CA LEU A 352 -6.09 -9.78 1.67
C LEU A 352 -7.50 -9.18 1.58
N PHE A 353 -8.26 -9.56 0.55
CA PHE A 353 -9.63 -9.07 0.37
C PHE A 353 -10.55 -9.51 1.52
N ALA A 354 -10.43 -10.75 2.00
CA ALA A 354 -11.18 -11.25 3.15
C ALA A 354 -10.85 -10.46 4.45
N PHE A 355 -9.58 -10.06 4.66
CA PHE A 355 -9.21 -9.16 5.76
C PHE A 355 -9.87 -7.79 5.60
N GLN A 356 -9.83 -7.24 4.40
CA GLN A 356 -10.47 -5.97 4.08
C GLN A 356 -11.98 -6.00 4.38
N GLU A 357 -12.70 -7.03 3.93
CA GLU A 357 -14.13 -7.20 4.22
C GLU A 357 -14.40 -7.21 5.72
N LYS A 358 -13.62 -7.97 6.48
CA LYS A 358 -13.79 -8.10 7.92
C LYS A 358 -13.55 -6.78 8.67
N HIS A 359 -12.48 -6.06 8.33
CA HIS A 359 -12.20 -4.75 8.92
C HIS A 359 -13.28 -3.73 8.54
N MET A 360 -13.73 -3.71 7.27
CA MET A 360 -14.79 -2.81 6.80
C MET A 360 -16.11 -3.06 7.54
N LEU A 361 -16.50 -4.31 7.76
CA LEU A 361 -17.72 -4.62 8.50
C LEU A 361 -17.72 -4.07 9.93
N GLN A 362 -16.57 -4.11 10.61
CA GLN A 362 -16.43 -3.65 12.00
C GLN A 362 -16.19 -2.15 12.13
N LEU A 363 -15.88 -1.46 11.02
CA LEU A 363 -15.63 -0.02 11.04
C LEU A 363 -16.90 0.74 11.46
N PRO A 364 -16.83 1.69 12.42
CA PRO A 364 -17.97 2.53 12.81
C PRO A 364 -18.55 3.30 11.62
N LEU A 365 -19.88 3.56 11.67
CA LEU A 365 -20.58 4.25 10.58
C LEU A 365 -19.96 5.61 10.24
N GLU A 366 -19.57 6.39 11.22
CA GLU A 366 -18.97 7.70 11.06
C GLU A 366 -17.63 7.62 10.29
N ASN A 367 -16.82 6.61 10.58
CA ASN A 367 -15.56 6.37 9.86
C ASN A 367 -15.81 5.88 8.42
N LYS A 368 -16.83 5.03 8.20
CA LYS A 368 -17.25 4.66 6.84
C LYS A 368 -17.70 5.88 6.05
N TYR A 369 -18.53 6.72 6.67
CA TYR A 369 -19.03 7.96 6.08
C TYR A 369 -17.87 8.86 5.66
N SER A 370 -16.94 9.18 6.56
CA SER A 370 -15.76 10.00 6.28
C SER A 370 -14.96 9.50 5.06
N ARG A 371 -14.77 8.18 4.96
CA ARG A 371 -13.94 7.55 3.91
C ARG A 371 -14.65 7.48 2.55
N VAL A 372 -15.96 7.26 2.49
CA VAL A 372 -16.68 7.18 1.22
C VAL A 372 -16.88 8.54 0.57
N LEU A 373 -16.86 9.64 1.35
CA LEU A 373 -17.12 11.00 0.85
C LEU A 373 -16.16 11.41 -0.27
N ARG A 374 -14.87 11.06 -0.19
CA ARG A 374 -13.91 11.40 -1.24
C ARG A 374 -14.31 10.82 -2.61
N TYR A 375 -14.88 9.61 -2.62
CA TYR A 375 -15.34 8.95 -3.86
C TYR A 375 -16.58 9.64 -4.41
N LEU A 376 -17.54 9.98 -3.55
CA LEU A 376 -18.76 10.69 -3.94
C LEU A 376 -18.46 12.11 -4.47
N LEU A 377 -17.52 12.82 -3.86
CA LEU A 377 -17.06 14.16 -4.30
C LEU A 377 -16.33 14.08 -5.65
N ALA A 378 -15.36 13.14 -5.78
CA ALA A 378 -14.61 12.99 -7.01
C ALA A 378 -15.47 12.54 -8.20
N ALA A 379 -16.50 11.74 -7.94
CA ALA A 379 -17.48 11.32 -8.95
C ALA A 379 -18.58 12.39 -9.21
N ASN A 380 -18.50 13.57 -8.57
CA ASN A 380 -19.50 14.64 -8.65
C ASN A 380 -20.94 14.21 -8.27
N LEU A 381 -21.07 13.19 -7.43
CA LEU A 381 -22.36 12.72 -6.91
C LEU A 381 -22.85 13.58 -5.76
N VAL A 382 -21.91 14.17 -5.02
CA VAL A 382 -22.16 15.24 -4.04
C VAL A 382 -21.17 16.38 -4.28
N ALA A 383 -21.50 17.58 -3.80
CA ALA A 383 -20.65 18.75 -3.88
C ALA A 383 -20.59 19.48 -2.53
N SER A 384 -19.56 20.28 -2.33
CA SER A 384 -19.39 21.12 -1.14
C SER A 384 -18.57 22.36 -1.48
N ASP A 385 -19.03 23.52 -1.02
CA ASP A 385 -18.28 24.77 -1.15
C ASP A 385 -17.02 24.82 -0.27
N GLY A 386 -16.93 23.91 0.71
CA GLY A 386 -15.77 23.78 1.59
C GLY A 386 -14.62 22.93 1.01
N VAL A 387 -14.75 22.42 -0.23
CA VAL A 387 -13.75 21.58 -0.90
C VAL A 387 -13.17 22.33 -2.09
N ALA A 388 -11.87 22.61 -2.04
CA ALA A 388 -11.20 23.42 -3.06
C ALA A 388 -10.97 22.67 -4.39
N SER A 389 -10.92 21.32 -4.35
CA SER A 389 -10.71 20.47 -5.53
C SER A 389 -11.58 19.22 -5.43
N THR A 390 -12.13 18.78 -6.56
CA THR A 390 -12.79 17.47 -6.71
C THR A 390 -11.89 16.46 -7.40
N VAL A 391 -10.64 16.80 -7.71
CA VAL A 391 -9.66 15.86 -8.22
C VAL A 391 -9.34 14.84 -7.13
N PHE A 392 -9.53 13.58 -7.43
CA PHE A 392 -9.45 12.49 -6.43
C PHE A 392 -8.15 12.49 -5.64
N THR A 393 -7.01 12.74 -6.29
CA THR A 393 -5.67 12.77 -5.67
C THR A 393 -5.47 13.91 -4.68
N ASP A 394 -6.25 14.99 -4.80
CA ASP A 394 -6.17 16.16 -3.94
C ASP A 394 -7.04 16.01 -2.68
N LEU A 395 -7.97 15.05 -2.70
CA LEU A 395 -8.88 14.80 -1.59
C LEU A 395 -8.21 13.95 -0.51
N PRO A 396 -8.38 14.29 0.78
CA PRO A 396 -7.87 13.46 1.87
C PRO A 396 -8.54 12.08 1.90
N ASP A 397 -7.85 11.09 2.47
CA ASP A 397 -8.38 9.73 2.59
C ASP A 397 -9.62 9.66 3.50
N GLU A 398 -9.68 10.56 4.49
CA GLU A 398 -10.80 10.76 5.39
C GLU A 398 -11.27 12.22 5.30
N MET A 399 -12.51 12.42 4.85
CA MET A 399 -13.11 13.73 4.76
C MET A 399 -13.67 14.17 6.13
N PRO A 400 -13.70 15.48 6.43
CA PRO A 400 -14.34 15.97 7.65
C PRO A 400 -15.82 15.56 7.72
N ILE A 401 -16.25 15.01 8.84
CA ILE A 401 -17.61 14.49 9.03
C ILE A 401 -18.68 15.58 9.09
N ASN A 402 -18.30 16.81 9.40
CA ASN A 402 -19.19 17.97 9.50
C ASN A 402 -19.22 18.83 8.23
N ILE A 403 -18.70 18.30 7.12
CA ILE A 403 -18.74 19.00 5.84
C ILE A 403 -20.17 19.21 5.35
N MET A 404 -20.48 20.42 4.89
CA MET A 404 -21.78 20.74 4.31
C MET A 404 -21.83 20.22 2.87
N LEU A 405 -22.75 19.30 2.61
CA LEU A 405 -22.91 18.65 1.31
C LEU A 405 -24.21 19.10 0.63
N SER A 406 -24.14 19.24 -0.68
CA SER A 406 -25.29 19.30 -1.59
C SER A 406 -25.26 18.09 -2.52
N MET A 407 -26.42 17.77 -3.09
CA MET A 407 -26.57 16.70 -4.07
C MET A 407 -26.98 17.32 -5.40
N PRO A 408 -26.08 17.45 -6.40
CA PRO A 408 -26.40 18.13 -7.66
C PRO A 408 -27.61 17.53 -8.41
N GLY A 409 -27.81 16.22 -8.29
CA GLY A 409 -28.96 15.53 -8.86
C GLY A 409 -30.30 15.86 -8.17
N CYS A 410 -30.27 16.34 -6.92
CA CYS A 410 -31.44 16.63 -6.09
C CYS A 410 -31.16 17.89 -5.25
N PRO A 411 -31.11 19.08 -5.87
CA PRO A 411 -30.70 20.33 -5.23
C PRO A 411 -31.67 20.83 -4.14
N GLU A 412 -32.88 20.28 -4.09
CA GLU A 412 -33.88 20.57 -3.05
C GLU A 412 -33.56 19.93 -1.69
N LEU A 413 -32.67 18.96 -1.64
CA LEU A 413 -32.29 18.31 -0.38
C LEU A 413 -31.39 19.21 0.46
N SER A 414 -31.76 19.39 1.72
CA SER A 414 -30.90 20.09 2.69
C SER A 414 -29.63 19.26 2.96
N PRO A 415 -28.52 19.87 3.41
CA PRO A 415 -27.28 19.14 3.75
C PRO A 415 -27.49 18.03 4.77
N GLY A 416 -28.40 18.21 5.73
CA GLY A 416 -28.78 17.17 6.70
C GLY A 416 -29.45 15.95 6.04
N GLN A 417 -30.31 16.19 5.05
CA GLN A 417 -30.95 15.11 4.29
C GLN A 417 -29.94 14.37 3.41
N VAL A 418 -29.00 15.10 2.77
CA VAL A 418 -27.91 14.47 1.98
C VAL A 418 -27.08 13.56 2.88
N ARG A 419 -26.66 14.04 4.06
CA ARG A 419 -25.95 13.23 5.04
C ARG A 419 -26.73 11.97 5.44
N THR A 420 -27.99 12.14 5.81
CA THR A 420 -28.88 11.02 6.20
C THR A 420 -29.04 10.00 5.08
N THR A 421 -29.13 10.47 3.82
CA THR A 421 -29.19 9.59 2.65
C THR A 421 -27.93 8.73 2.54
N ILE A 422 -26.74 9.31 2.69
CA ILE A 422 -25.46 8.59 2.62
C ILE A 422 -25.34 7.59 3.78
N GLU A 423 -25.68 8.00 5.01
CA GLU A 423 -25.63 7.15 6.20
C GLU A 423 -26.57 5.95 6.08
N LYS A 424 -27.84 6.17 5.67
CA LYS A 424 -28.79 5.09 5.40
C LYS A 424 -28.31 4.16 4.29
N LEU A 425 -27.71 4.72 3.24
CA LEU A 425 -27.15 3.96 2.13
C LEU A 425 -26.03 3.03 2.60
N ILE A 426 -25.08 3.52 3.41
CA ILE A 426 -23.99 2.71 3.97
C ILE A 426 -24.55 1.57 4.83
N VAL A 427 -25.55 1.86 5.65
CA VAL A 427 -26.16 0.84 6.53
C VAL A 427 -26.90 -0.22 5.69
N ALA A 428 -27.72 0.19 4.74
CA ALA A 428 -28.48 -0.73 3.88
C ALA A 428 -27.58 -1.54 2.93
N ALA A 429 -26.48 -0.97 2.49
CA ALA A 429 -25.49 -1.67 1.66
C ALA A 429 -24.76 -2.76 2.42
N GLY A 430 -24.50 -2.55 3.72
CA GLY A 430 -23.91 -3.54 4.62
C GLY A 430 -22.61 -4.13 4.07
N ASP A 431 -22.57 -5.43 3.85
CA ASP A 431 -21.42 -6.19 3.35
C ASP A 431 -21.13 -5.99 1.85
N ARG A 432 -21.94 -5.22 1.13
CA ARG A 432 -21.70 -4.87 -0.27
C ARG A 432 -20.67 -3.77 -0.44
N ILE A 433 -20.47 -2.93 0.58
CA ILE A 433 -19.36 -1.97 0.63
C ILE A 433 -18.16 -2.67 1.27
N LYS A 434 -17.31 -3.26 0.45
CA LYS A 434 -16.11 -3.99 0.88
C LYS A 434 -14.89 -3.10 0.94
N VAL A 435 -14.81 -2.13 0.04
CA VAL A 435 -13.85 -1.02 0.05
C VAL A 435 -14.60 0.30 -0.03
N SER A 436 -14.01 1.40 0.39
CA SER A 436 -14.71 2.69 0.41
C SER A 436 -15.19 3.13 -0.97
N GLY A 437 -14.50 2.76 -2.05
CA GLY A 437 -14.89 3.05 -3.42
C GLY A 437 -16.15 2.32 -3.90
N ASP A 438 -16.58 1.24 -3.23
CA ASP A 438 -17.79 0.50 -3.60
C ASP A 438 -19.08 1.33 -3.41
N ILE A 439 -19.04 2.44 -2.67
CA ILE A 439 -20.16 3.36 -2.56
C ILE A 439 -20.64 3.84 -3.93
N LEU A 440 -19.75 3.89 -4.91
CA LEU A 440 -20.08 4.31 -6.27
C LEU A 440 -21.03 3.34 -6.99
N ASP A 441 -21.14 2.09 -6.55
CA ASP A 441 -22.09 1.13 -7.12
C ASP A 441 -23.55 1.53 -6.85
N PHE A 442 -23.77 2.46 -5.94
CA PHE A 442 -25.05 3.02 -5.56
C PHE A 442 -25.27 4.45 -6.08
N ALA A 443 -24.59 4.84 -7.17
CA ALA A 443 -24.68 6.18 -7.77
C ALA A 443 -26.12 6.56 -8.19
N ASP A 444 -27.00 5.59 -8.45
CA ASP A 444 -28.41 5.78 -8.75
C ASP A 444 -29.19 6.54 -7.65
N PHE A 445 -28.76 6.45 -6.40
CA PHE A 445 -29.40 7.21 -5.30
C PHE A 445 -29.03 8.71 -5.31
N PHE A 446 -28.01 9.10 -6.06
CA PHE A 446 -27.54 10.48 -6.20
C PHE A 446 -27.98 11.13 -7.52
N ALA A 447 -28.56 10.35 -8.43
CA ALA A 447 -29.04 10.83 -9.71
C ALA A 447 -30.30 11.72 -9.57
N SER A 448 -30.51 12.60 -10.55
CA SER A 448 -31.74 13.39 -10.66
C SER A 448 -32.97 12.48 -10.76
N ASP A 449 -34.04 12.82 -10.05
CA ASP A 449 -35.28 12.06 -10.07
C ASP A 449 -36.07 12.26 -11.38
N THR A 450 -35.68 13.23 -12.21
CA THR A 450 -36.26 13.46 -13.55
C THR A 450 -35.41 12.89 -14.69
N ASP A 451 -34.15 12.47 -14.39
CA ASP A 451 -33.23 11.95 -15.40
C ASP A 451 -32.22 11.00 -14.73
N PHE A 452 -32.68 9.83 -14.27
CA PHE A 452 -31.82 8.79 -13.71
C PHE A 452 -31.58 7.66 -14.72
N PRO A 453 -30.40 7.03 -14.70
CA PRO A 453 -30.08 5.94 -15.63
C PRO A 453 -30.99 4.74 -15.43
N ILE A 454 -31.60 4.27 -16.52
CA ILE A 454 -32.44 3.07 -16.53
C ILE A 454 -31.78 2.01 -17.42
N ASP A 455 -31.62 0.79 -16.91
CA ASP A 455 -31.17 -0.38 -17.69
C ASP A 455 -32.28 -0.76 -18.70
N GLU A 456 -32.05 -0.48 -19.96
CA GLU A 456 -32.99 -0.71 -21.08
C GLU A 456 -33.43 -2.18 -21.17
N LYS A 457 -32.52 -3.13 -20.94
CA LYS A 457 -32.86 -4.58 -21.03
C LYS A 457 -33.77 -4.99 -19.89
N VAL A 458 -33.54 -4.44 -18.71
CA VAL A 458 -34.38 -4.72 -17.55
C VAL A 458 -35.71 -4.01 -17.68
N TRP A 459 -35.71 -2.78 -18.20
CA TRP A 459 -36.90 -2.01 -18.51
C TRP A 459 -37.82 -2.78 -19.48
N ASP A 460 -37.30 -3.19 -20.64
CA ASP A 460 -38.06 -3.95 -21.63
C ASP A 460 -38.68 -5.22 -21.04
N LYS A 461 -37.87 -5.97 -20.28
CA LYS A 461 -38.31 -7.23 -19.69
C LYS A 461 -39.37 -7.06 -18.60
N ARG A 462 -39.32 -6.00 -17.81
CA ARG A 462 -40.13 -5.84 -16.58
C ARG A 462 -41.27 -4.86 -16.72
N ILE A 463 -41.23 -3.97 -17.71
CA ILE A 463 -42.21 -2.92 -17.93
C ILE A 463 -42.89 -3.11 -19.28
N VAL A 464 -42.13 -3.15 -20.39
CA VAL A 464 -42.70 -3.17 -21.73
C VAL A 464 -43.38 -4.51 -22.07
N GLN A 465 -42.77 -5.63 -21.67
CA GLN A 465 -43.29 -6.98 -21.95
C GLN A 465 -44.42 -7.41 -21.00
N ASP A 466 -44.67 -6.68 -19.92
CA ASP A 466 -45.78 -6.94 -18.99
C ASP A 466 -46.91 -5.91 -19.19
N ALA A 467 -47.95 -6.31 -19.88
CA ALA A 467 -49.08 -5.44 -20.23
C ALA A 467 -49.79 -4.81 -19.01
N ASN A 468 -49.65 -5.41 -17.81
CA ASN A 468 -50.27 -4.94 -16.59
C ASN A 468 -49.35 -4.04 -15.75
N ALA A 469 -48.03 -4.04 -16.04
CA ALA A 469 -47.06 -3.36 -15.22
C ALA A 469 -47.38 -1.86 -15.03
N ALA A 470 -47.68 -1.15 -16.08
CA ALA A 470 -48.00 0.27 -16.05
C ALA A 470 -49.20 0.61 -15.16
N ALA A 471 -50.30 -0.17 -15.30
CA ALA A 471 -51.52 0.03 -14.50
C ALA A 471 -51.29 -0.26 -13.01
N LEU A 472 -50.58 -1.36 -12.72
CA LEU A 472 -50.23 -1.74 -11.34
C LEU A 472 -49.29 -0.69 -10.68
N LEU A 473 -48.31 -0.19 -11.40
CA LEU A 473 -47.37 0.83 -10.91
C LEU A 473 -48.08 2.16 -10.65
N LYS A 474 -49.04 2.56 -11.51
CA LYS A 474 -49.83 3.77 -11.30
C LYS A 474 -50.66 3.69 -10.03
N GLU A 475 -51.38 2.58 -9.83
CA GLU A 475 -52.17 2.37 -8.63
C GLU A 475 -51.26 2.34 -7.36
N LEU A 476 -50.10 1.66 -7.47
CA LEU A 476 -49.14 1.62 -6.36
C LEU A 476 -48.58 3.02 -6.03
N GLN A 477 -48.34 3.85 -7.04
CA GLN A 477 -47.92 5.25 -6.86
C GLN A 477 -48.96 6.03 -6.05
N GLU A 478 -50.24 5.89 -6.36
CA GLU A 478 -51.34 6.57 -5.62
C GLU A 478 -51.36 6.12 -4.16
N ARG A 479 -51.15 4.82 -3.91
CA ARG A 479 -51.08 4.28 -2.53
C ARG A 479 -49.86 4.78 -1.75
N PHE A 480 -48.69 4.84 -2.38
CA PHE A 480 -47.51 5.41 -1.75
C PHE A 480 -47.67 6.91 -1.47
N ALA A 481 -48.38 7.66 -2.32
CA ALA A 481 -48.67 9.05 -2.10
C ALA A 481 -49.56 9.32 -0.87
N ALA A 482 -50.35 8.33 -0.45
CA ALA A 482 -51.21 8.42 0.73
C ALA A 482 -50.43 8.19 2.06
N ILE A 483 -49.24 7.64 2.04
CA ILE A 483 -48.41 7.49 3.24
C ILE A 483 -47.86 8.86 3.65
N PRO A 484 -48.02 9.31 4.90
CA PRO A 484 -47.40 10.54 5.40
C PRO A 484 -45.86 10.48 5.27
N GLU A 485 -45.21 11.65 4.99
CA GLU A 485 -43.75 11.69 4.75
C GLU A 485 -42.93 11.12 5.91
N ASP A 486 -43.31 11.40 7.15
CA ASP A 486 -42.67 10.94 8.38
C ASP A 486 -42.88 9.43 8.65
N LYS A 487 -43.83 8.79 7.95
CA LYS A 487 -44.12 7.38 8.03
C LYS A 487 -43.65 6.56 6.81
N PHE A 488 -42.97 7.20 5.84
CA PHE A 488 -42.48 6.51 4.66
C PHE A 488 -41.20 5.73 4.98
N THR A 489 -41.36 4.64 5.73
CA THR A 489 -40.31 3.74 6.18
C THR A 489 -40.30 2.42 5.40
N ALA A 490 -39.21 1.66 5.49
CA ALA A 490 -39.14 0.32 4.88
C ALA A 490 -40.29 -0.59 5.36
N ALA A 491 -40.58 -0.60 6.65
CA ALA A 491 -41.65 -1.42 7.22
C ALA A 491 -43.04 -1.02 6.70
N GLU A 492 -43.35 0.28 6.61
CA GLU A 492 -44.65 0.75 6.14
C GLU A 492 -44.85 0.50 4.64
N THR A 493 -43.80 0.74 3.83
CA THR A 493 -43.84 0.46 2.40
C THR A 493 -43.92 -1.05 2.09
N GLU A 494 -43.29 -1.89 2.91
CA GLU A 494 -43.40 -3.36 2.85
C GLU A 494 -44.82 -3.80 3.17
N ALA A 495 -45.39 -3.34 4.28
CA ALA A 495 -46.77 -3.69 4.68
C ALA A 495 -47.78 -3.29 3.60
N LEU A 496 -47.67 -2.07 3.05
CA LEU A 496 -48.53 -1.60 1.97
C LEU A 496 -48.40 -2.49 0.73
N LEU A 497 -47.16 -2.80 0.29
CA LEU A 497 -46.95 -3.61 -0.90
C LEU A 497 -47.46 -5.05 -0.72
N HIS A 498 -47.32 -5.62 0.48
CA HIS A 498 -47.89 -6.94 0.76
C HIS A 498 -49.41 -6.93 0.69
N ALA A 499 -50.09 -5.94 1.29
CA ALA A 499 -51.54 -5.79 1.20
C ALA A 499 -51.99 -5.57 -0.25
N PHE A 500 -51.25 -4.81 -1.04
CA PHE A 500 -51.50 -4.59 -2.47
C PHE A 500 -51.38 -5.89 -3.27
N MET A 501 -50.35 -6.69 -3.02
CA MET A 501 -50.14 -7.97 -3.67
C MET A 501 -51.26 -8.98 -3.33
N GLU A 502 -51.69 -9.02 -2.10
CA GLU A 502 -52.78 -9.87 -1.65
C GLU A 502 -54.10 -9.48 -2.31
N GLU A 503 -54.45 -8.19 -2.31
CA GLU A 503 -55.67 -7.67 -2.97
C GLU A 503 -55.72 -7.96 -4.47
N LYS A 504 -54.55 -7.88 -5.15
CA LYS A 504 -54.45 -8.08 -6.61
C LYS A 504 -54.07 -9.51 -6.99
N GLU A 505 -53.97 -10.42 -6.05
CA GLU A 505 -53.54 -11.82 -6.27
C GLU A 505 -52.18 -11.92 -7.01
N LEU A 506 -51.24 -11.01 -6.72
CA LEU A 506 -49.97 -10.93 -7.40
C LEU A 506 -48.87 -11.77 -6.71
N LYS A 507 -48.00 -12.37 -7.51
CA LYS A 507 -46.76 -12.94 -6.99
C LYS A 507 -45.71 -11.82 -6.83
N PRO A 508 -44.84 -11.90 -5.80
CA PRO A 508 -43.80 -10.88 -5.57
C PRO A 508 -42.98 -10.51 -6.82
N ALA A 509 -42.62 -11.48 -7.64
CA ALA A 509 -41.83 -11.28 -8.86
C ALA A 509 -42.52 -10.40 -9.92
N GLN A 510 -43.84 -10.27 -9.87
CA GLN A 510 -44.60 -9.50 -10.87
C GLN A 510 -44.58 -7.98 -10.61
N ILE A 511 -44.38 -7.57 -9.36
CA ILE A 511 -44.39 -6.15 -8.99
C ILE A 511 -43.07 -5.64 -8.41
N ILE A 512 -42.36 -6.44 -7.59
CA ILE A 512 -41.14 -5.98 -6.92
C ILE A 512 -40.03 -5.61 -7.93
N HIS A 513 -39.91 -6.39 -9.03
CA HIS A 513 -38.91 -6.06 -10.04
C HIS A 513 -39.28 -4.83 -10.86
N ALA A 514 -40.57 -4.65 -11.19
CA ALA A 514 -41.05 -3.47 -11.87
C ALA A 514 -40.86 -2.20 -10.96
N LEU A 515 -41.24 -2.32 -9.69
CA LEU A 515 -41.06 -1.28 -8.69
C LEU A 515 -39.57 -0.86 -8.58
N ARG A 516 -38.66 -1.84 -8.54
CA ARG A 516 -37.22 -1.56 -8.48
C ARG A 516 -36.74 -0.78 -9.70
N VAL A 517 -37.16 -1.17 -10.90
CA VAL A 517 -36.72 -0.51 -12.14
C VAL A 517 -37.21 0.95 -12.18
N VAL A 518 -38.46 1.22 -11.80
CA VAL A 518 -39.00 2.60 -11.84
C VAL A 518 -38.44 3.50 -10.74
N THR A 519 -37.86 2.93 -9.67
CA THR A 519 -37.31 3.71 -8.56
C THR A 519 -35.79 3.83 -8.62
N THR A 520 -35.07 2.79 -9.07
CA THR A 520 -33.59 2.77 -9.08
C THR A 520 -32.98 2.67 -10.49
N GLY A 521 -33.78 2.41 -11.51
CA GLY A 521 -33.33 2.13 -12.88
C GLY A 521 -32.67 0.77 -13.08
N LYS A 522 -32.55 -0.07 -12.03
CA LYS A 522 -31.78 -1.32 -12.04
C LYS A 522 -32.65 -2.54 -11.78
N GLY A 523 -32.19 -3.71 -12.23
CA GLY A 523 -32.86 -4.99 -11.95
C GLY A 523 -32.44 -5.62 -10.61
N VAL A 524 -31.29 -5.22 -10.09
CA VAL A 524 -30.69 -5.69 -8.82
C VAL A 524 -30.15 -4.52 -8.04
N GLY A 525 -30.09 -4.62 -6.71
CA GLY A 525 -29.62 -3.54 -5.86
C GLY A 525 -29.84 -3.85 -4.39
N LEU A 526 -30.03 -2.82 -3.56
CA LEU A 526 -30.39 -2.92 -2.15
C LEU A 526 -31.74 -3.66 -1.96
N GLY A 527 -32.09 -4.00 -0.74
CA GLY A 527 -33.44 -4.38 -0.41
C GLY A 527 -34.44 -3.35 -0.97
N MET A 528 -35.58 -3.83 -1.46
CA MET A 528 -36.52 -2.92 -2.15
C MET A 528 -37.06 -1.84 -1.21
N PHE A 529 -37.39 -2.23 -0.01
CA PHE A 529 -38.00 -1.34 0.96
C PHE A 529 -37.01 -0.37 1.57
N GLU A 530 -35.78 -0.82 1.82
CA GLU A 530 -34.67 0.05 2.21
C GLU A 530 -34.35 1.09 1.13
N ALA A 531 -34.42 0.69 -0.15
CA ALA A 531 -34.23 1.60 -1.26
C ALA A 531 -35.31 2.70 -1.31
N LEU A 532 -36.57 2.35 -1.05
CA LEU A 532 -37.69 3.32 -0.95
C LEU A 532 -37.49 4.26 0.23
N GLU A 533 -37.10 3.75 1.41
CA GLU A 533 -36.84 4.58 2.58
C GLU A 533 -35.67 5.55 2.37
N ILE A 534 -34.60 5.12 1.68
CA ILE A 534 -33.44 5.98 1.35
C ILE A 534 -33.85 7.11 0.41
N LEU A 535 -34.66 6.82 -0.61
CA LEU A 535 -35.19 7.83 -1.53
C LEU A 535 -36.16 8.77 -0.82
N GLY A 536 -36.98 8.26 0.10
CA GLY A 536 -38.09 8.99 0.69
C GLY A 536 -39.29 9.08 -0.25
N ARG A 537 -40.43 9.50 0.29
CA ARG A 537 -41.70 9.55 -0.47
C ARG A 537 -41.61 10.49 -1.67
N ALA A 538 -41.14 11.74 -1.47
CA ALA A 538 -41.12 12.75 -2.51
C ALA A 538 -40.33 12.29 -3.76
N ARG A 539 -39.13 11.82 -3.55
CA ARG A 539 -38.24 11.32 -4.61
C ARG A 539 -38.79 10.04 -5.25
N THR A 540 -39.33 9.12 -4.46
CA THR A 540 -39.98 7.91 -4.97
C THR A 540 -41.10 8.24 -5.93
N LEU A 541 -42.03 9.12 -5.54
CA LEU A 541 -43.15 9.54 -6.38
C LEU A 541 -42.68 10.23 -7.67
N LYS A 542 -41.65 11.09 -7.56
CA LYS A 542 -41.07 11.77 -8.72
C LYS A 542 -40.49 10.83 -9.75
N ARG A 543 -39.77 9.79 -9.28
CA ARG A 543 -39.23 8.73 -10.14
C ARG A 543 -40.32 7.88 -10.79
N PHE A 544 -41.42 7.61 -10.08
CA PHE A 544 -42.60 7.00 -10.69
C PHE A 544 -43.18 7.84 -11.84
N GLU A 545 -43.36 9.16 -11.61
CA GLU A 545 -43.83 10.06 -12.66
C GLU A 545 -42.93 10.02 -13.90
N THR A 546 -41.60 10.12 -13.67
CA THR A 546 -40.60 10.09 -14.73
C THR A 546 -40.62 8.78 -15.49
N ALA A 547 -40.70 7.65 -14.79
CA ALA A 547 -40.73 6.34 -15.39
C ALA A 547 -42.06 6.05 -16.15
N LEU A 548 -43.20 6.42 -15.55
CA LEU A 548 -44.51 6.22 -16.19
C LEU A 548 -44.68 7.09 -17.43
N ALA A 549 -44.07 8.28 -17.47
CA ALA A 549 -44.07 9.14 -18.68
C ALA A 549 -43.30 8.52 -19.86
N LYS A 550 -42.41 7.54 -19.64
CA LYS A 550 -41.73 6.78 -20.70
C LYS A 550 -42.60 5.66 -21.29
N ILE A 551 -43.69 5.27 -20.63
CA ILE A 551 -44.59 4.21 -21.07
C ILE A 551 -45.75 4.80 -21.90
N ALA A 552 -46.09 6.09 -21.65
CA ALA A 552 -47.12 6.81 -22.35
C ALA A 552 -46.65 7.32 -23.72
#